data_96e753043ab56b9a391060d09ea1d572
#
_entry.id   96e753043ab56b9a391060d09ea1d572
#
_cell.length_a   1.000
_cell.length_b   1.000
_cell.length_c   1.000
_cell.angle_alpha   90.00
_cell.angle_beta   90.00
_cell.angle_gamma   90.00
#
_symmetry.space_group_name_H-M   'P 1'
#
loop_
_entity.id
_entity.type
_entity.pdbx_description
1 polymer ?
#
loop_
_entity_poly.entity_id
_entity_poly.type
_entity_poly.pdbx_seq_one_letter_code
_entity_poly.pdbx_strand_id
1 'polypeptide(L)'
;GTLTLAAGGSLSGRTQLSKGASMVLNGDVVSTGDIVNAGEIRFDNQTTQDAVLSRAVAKGDAPVTFHKLTTSNLTGQGGTINMRVRLDGSNASDQLVINGGQATGKTWLAFTNVGNSNLGVATSGQGIRVVDAQNGATTEEGAFALSRPLQAGAFNYTLNRDSDEDWYLRSENAYRAEVPLYASMLTQAMDYDRILAGSRSHQTGVNGENNSVRLSIQGGHLGHDN
;
A
#
# COMPACT_ATOMS: atom_id res chain seq x y z
N GLY A 1 10.96 -26.04 -11.28
CA GLY A 1 9.69 -26.67 -11.67
C GLY A 1 8.48 -25.94 -11.12
N THR A 2 7.34 -26.21 -11.71
CA THR A 2 6.07 -25.60 -11.30
C THR A 2 5.07 -26.70 -10.94
N LEU A 3 4.42 -26.54 -9.78
CA LEU A 3 3.32 -27.39 -9.33
C LEU A 3 2.04 -26.56 -9.36
N THR A 4 1.01 -27.05 -10.04
CA THR A 4 -0.28 -26.38 -10.11
C THR A 4 -1.32 -27.21 -9.37
N LEU A 5 -2.06 -26.59 -8.47
CA LEU A 5 -3.11 -27.21 -7.66
C LEU A 5 -4.46 -26.58 -8.00
N ALA A 6 -5.42 -27.41 -8.35
CA ALA A 6 -6.78 -26.98 -8.62
C ALA A 6 -7.58 -26.79 -7.33
N ALA A 7 -8.79 -26.25 -7.44
CA ALA A 7 -9.71 -26.10 -6.33
C ALA A 7 -9.96 -27.47 -5.65
N GLY A 8 -9.93 -27.46 -4.32
CA GLY A 8 -10.09 -28.68 -3.52
C GLY A 8 -8.83 -29.54 -3.47
N GLY A 9 -7.72 -29.06 -4.02
CA GLY A 9 -6.43 -29.74 -3.94
C GLY A 9 -5.98 -29.90 -2.50
N SER A 10 -5.25 -30.97 -2.24
CA SER A 10 -4.69 -31.22 -0.92
C SER A 10 -3.25 -31.69 -1.01
N LEU A 11 -2.47 -31.30 0.01
CA LEU A 11 -1.09 -31.74 0.19
C LEU A 11 -1.01 -32.49 1.52
N SER A 12 -0.17 -33.52 1.56
CA SER A 12 0.09 -34.26 2.78
C SER A 12 1.58 -34.36 3.02
N GLY A 13 1.95 -34.47 4.29
CA GLY A 13 3.34 -34.54 4.68
C GLY A 13 4.05 -33.20 4.42
N ARG A 14 5.36 -33.27 4.24
CA ARG A 14 6.19 -32.09 4.05
C ARG A 14 6.30 -31.72 2.56
N THR A 15 5.92 -30.49 2.25
CA THR A 15 6.11 -29.91 0.92
C THR A 15 7.24 -28.90 0.97
N GLN A 16 8.25 -29.10 0.13
CA GLN A 16 9.39 -28.20 0.07
C GLN A 16 9.51 -27.54 -1.30
N LEU A 17 9.52 -26.22 -1.31
CA LEU A 17 9.76 -25.41 -2.50
C LEU A 17 11.16 -24.86 -2.46
N SER A 18 12.01 -25.35 -3.34
CA SER A 18 13.38 -24.85 -3.48
C SER A 18 13.37 -23.50 -4.21
N LYS A 19 14.47 -22.79 -4.11
CA LYS A 19 14.64 -21.53 -4.84
C LYS A 19 14.45 -21.76 -6.32
N GLY A 20 13.60 -20.94 -6.95
CA GLY A 20 13.24 -21.08 -8.36
C GLY A 20 12.11 -22.05 -8.65
N ALA A 21 11.59 -22.74 -7.63
CA ALA A 21 10.38 -23.53 -7.78
C ALA A 21 9.13 -22.66 -7.54
N SER A 22 8.02 -23.04 -8.17
CA SER A 22 6.76 -22.31 -8.05
C SER A 22 5.62 -23.27 -7.73
N MET A 23 4.70 -22.83 -6.90
CA MET A 23 3.44 -23.50 -6.65
C MET A 23 2.31 -22.53 -6.98
N VAL A 24 1.39 -22.95 -7.86
CA VAL A 24 0.26 -22.15 -8.32
C VAL A 24 -1.02 -22.74 -7.76
N LEU A 25 -1.81 -21.90 -7.10
CA LEU A 25 -3.05 -22.27 -6.43
C LEU A 25 -4.24 -21.71 -7.22
N ASN A 26 -4.98 -22.58 -7.88
CA ASN A 26 -6.18 -22.21 -8.66
C ASN A 26 -7.47 -22.42 -7.88
N GLY A 27 -7.42 -22.43 -6.59
CA GLY A 27 -8.55 -22.61 -5.69
C GLY A 27 -8.08 -22.73 -4.26
N ASP A 28 -9.00 -23.05 -3.36
CA ASP A 28 -8.65 -23.32 -1.97
C ASP A 28 -7.89 -24.64 -1.89
N VAL A 29 -6.77 -24.61 -1.19
CA VAL A 29 -5.88 -25.75 -1.02
C VAL A 29 -5.59 -25.96 0.46
N VAL A 30 -5.62 -27.21 0.89
CA VAL A 30 -5.33 -27.60 2.26
C VAL A 30 -4.08 -28.48 2.29
N SER A 31 -3.12 -28.10 3.10
CA SER A 31 -1.96 -28.94 3.45
C SER A 31 -2.15 -29.42 4.89
N THR A 32 -2.11 -30.72 5.09
CA THR A 32 -2.19 -31.31 6.43
C THR A 32 -0.83 -31.45 7.09
N GLY A 33 0.23 -31.07 6.42
CA GLY A 33 1.61 -31.13 6.91
C GLY A 33 2.29 -29.78 6.88
N ASP A 34 3.57 -29.82 6.60
CA ASP A 34 4.43 -28.64 6.60
C ASP A 34 4.69 -28.14 5.21
N ILE A 35 4.78 -26.82 5.06
CA ILE A 35 5.29 -26.18 3.85
C ILE A 35 6.58 -25.47 4.21
N VAL A 36 7.64 -25.80 3.48
CA VAL A 36 8.94 -25.11 3.56
C VAL A 36 9.13 -24.35 2.25
N ASN A 37 9.20 -23.03 2.31
CA ASN A 37 9.19 -22.22 1.10
C ASN A 37 10.45 -21.38 0.96
N ALA A 38 11.27 -21.74 -0.03
CA ALA A 38 12.36 -20.91 -0.53
C ALA A 38 12.09 -20.44 -1.98
N GLY A 39 10.97 -20.83 -2.55
CA GLY A 39 10.52 -20.49 -3.90
C GLY A 39 9.39 -19.50 -3.92
N GLU A 40 8.42 -19.74 -4.78
CA GLU A 40 7.26 -18.88 -4.95
C GLU A 40 5.96 -19.67 -4.82
N ILE A 41 5.03 -19.13 -4.05
CA ILE A 41 3.64 -19.60 -4.00
C ILE A 41 2.78 -18.49 -4.59
N ARG A 42 1.88 -18.82 -5.51
CA ARG A 42 1.06 -17.82 -6.17
C ARG A 42 -0.40 -18.25 -6.20
N PHE A 43 -1.28 -17.36 -5.77
CA PHE A 43 -2.72 -17.52 -5.97
C PHE A 43 -3.10 -17.03 -7.36
N ASP A 44 -3.88 -17.82 -8.07
CA ASP A 44 -4.27 -17.51 -9.44
C ASP A 44 -5.68 -18.04 -9.72
N ASN A 45 -6.37 -17.38 -10.64
CA ASN A 45 -7.70 -17.79 -11.09
C ASN A 45 -7.68 -18.29 -12.53
N GLN A 46 -6.57 -18.68 -13.05
CA GLN A 46 -6.49 -18.98 -14.47
C GLN A 46 -7.32 -20.20 -14.86
N THR A 47 -8.59 -19.95 -15.09
CA THR A 47 -9.33 -20.73 -16.08
C THR A 47 -9.25 -19.92 -17.39
N THR A 48 -9.13 -20.62 -18.49
CA THR A 48 -9.11 -20.03 -19.84
C THR A 48 -10.37 -19.21 -20.16
N GLN A 49 -11.43 -19.37 -19.41
CA GLN A 49 -12.65 -18.58 -19.52
C GLN A 49 -12.50 -17.21 -18.87
N ASP A 50 -11.77 -17.10 -17.78
CA ASP A 50 -11.60 -15.83 -17.08
C ASP A 50 -10.74 -14.84 -17.91
N ALA A 51 -9.82 -15.36 -18.69
CA ALA A 51 -9.01 -14.52 -19.58
C ALA A 51 -9.83 -13.90 -20.73
N VAL A 52 -10.89 -14.57 -21.15
CA VAL A 52 -11.80 -14.05 -22.21
C VAL A 52 -12.79 -13.07 -21.60
N LEU A 53 -13.29 -13.36 -20.41
CA LEU A 53 -14.19 -12.46 -19.68
C LEU A 53 -13.47 -11.19 -19.23
N SER A 54 -12.20 -11.30 -18.85
CA SER A 54 -11.37 -10.12 -18.47
C SER A 54 -11.14 -9.15 -19.60
N ARG A 55 -11.21 -9.61 -20.85
CA ARG A 55 -11.14 -8.73 -22.03
C ARG A 55 -12.46 -8.06 -22.34
N ALA A 56 -13.58 -8.69 -21.96
CA ALA A 56 -14.93 -8.18 -22.25
C ALA A 56 -15.44 -7.23 -21.18
N VAL A 57 -14.94 -7.34 -19.94
CA VAL A 57 -15.29 -6.42 -18.86
C VAL A 57 -14.34 -5.24 -18.92
N ALA A 58 -14.83 -4.14 -19.45
CA ALA A 58 -14.08 -2.91 -19.52
C ALA A 58 -13.62 -2.49 -18.12
N LYS A 59 -12.32 -2.49 -17.95
CA LYS A 59 -11.61 -1.68 -16.96
C LYS A 59 -12.29 -1.49 -15.60
N GLY A 60 -12.14 -2.41 -14.73
CA GLY A 60 -12.31 -2.03 -13.33
C GLY A 60 -12.80 -3.08 -12.38
N ASP A 61 -13.64 -4.01 -12.77
CA ASP A 61 -14.20 -4.95 -11.82
C ASP A 61 -14.42 -6.33 -12.41
N ALA A 62 -13.34 -6.92 -12.90
CA ALA A 62 -13.38 -8.34 -13.20
C ALA A 62 -13.69 -9.10 -11.89
N PRO A 63 -14.68 -10.00 -11.89
CA PRO A 63 -14.96 -10.79 -10.70
C PRO A 63 -13.76 -11.68 -10.40
N VAL A 64 -13.14 -11.47 -9.25
CA VAL A 64 -12.03 -12.27 -8.76
C VAL A 64 -12.53 -13.08 -7.59
N THR A 65 -12.36 -14.41 -7.63
CA THR A 65 -12.59 -15.26 -6.50
C THR A 65 -11.31 -15.41 -5.70
N PHE A 66 -11.36 -15.04 -4.43
CA PHE A 66 -10.22 -15.16 -3.53
C PHE A 66 -10.17 -16.57 -2.94
N HIS A 67 -8.95 -17.03 -2.67
CA HIS A 67 -8.70 -18.38 -2.21
C HIS A 67 -7.92 -18.39 -0.90
N LYS A 68 -7.91 -19.55 -0.25
CA LYS A 68 -7.16 -19.78 0.98
C LYS A 68 -6.19 -20.93 0.79
N LEU A 69 -4.98 -20.74 1.29
CA LEU A 69 -4.03 -21.82 1.51
C LEU A 69 -3.98 -22.13 2.99
N THR A 70 -4.37 -23.32 3.37
CA THR A 70 -4.32 -23.77 4.76
C THR A 70 -3.17 -24.75 4.92
N THR A 71 -2.33 -24.51 5.91
CA THR A 71 -1.24 -25.44 6.28
C THR A 71 -1.11 -25.50 7.79
N SER A 72 -0.59 -26.61 8.30
CA SER A 72 -0.32 -26.73 9.72
C SER A 72 0.89 -25.89 10.12
N ASN A 73 1.99 -26.02 9.42
CA ASN A 73 3.21 -25.23 9.66
C ASN A 73 3.71 -24.63 8.35
N LEU A 74 4.26 -23.43 8.47
CA LEU A 74 4.95 -22.76 7.38
C LEU A 74 6.34 -22.36 7.85
N THR A 75 7.36 -22.84 7.16
CA THR A 75 8.73 -22.40 7.37
C THR A 75 9.17 -21.57 6.20
N GLY A 76 9.40 -20.29 6.43
CA GLY A 76 9.90 -19.37 5.41
C GLY A 76 11.42 -19.46 5.31
N GLN A 77 11.91 -19.67 4.10
CA GLN A 77 13.34 -19.64 3.78
C GLN A 77 13.65 -18.53 2.77
N GLY A 78 13.01 -17.40 2.93
CA GLY A 78 13.15 -16.26 2.02
C GLY A 78 12.31 -16.38 0.76
N GLY A 79 11.38 -17.32 0.71
CA GLY A 79 10.44 -17.44 -0.40
C GLY A 79 9.37 -16.37 -0.38
N THR A 80 8.58 -16.32 -1.45
CA THR A 80 7.54 -15.32 -1.65
C THR A 80 6.19 -16.00 -1.80
N ILE A 81 5.14 -15.37 -1.27
CA ILE A 81 3.76 -15.72 -1.54
C ILE A 81 3.11 -14.52 -2.23
N ASN A 82 2.66 -14.73 -3.46
CA ASN A 82 1.95 -13.72 -4.23
C ASN A 82 0.46 -13.87 -3.97
N MET A 83 -0.14 -12.82 -3.41
CA MET A 83 -1.53 -12.78 -2.99
C MET A 83 -2.26 -11.66 -3.71
N ARG A 84 -3.56 -11.83 -3.90
CA ARG A 84 -4.42 -10.81 -4.49
C ARG A 84 -5.24 -10.16 -3.40
N VAL A 85 -5.52 -8.87 -3.56
CA VAL A 85 -6.27 -8.08 -2.59
C VAL A 85 -7.11 -7.04 -3.31
N ARG A 86 -8.25 -6.66 -2.75
CA ARG A 86 -9.02 -5.49 -3.16
C ARG A 86 -8.85 -4.39 -2.12
N LEU A 87 -8.36 -3.26 -2.55
CA LEU A 87 -8.15 -2.09 -1.69
C LEU A 87 -9.32 -1.09 -1.84
N ASP A 88 -10.53 -1.62 -1.87
CA ASP A 88 -11.78 -0.88 -2.11
C ASP A 88 -12.72 -0.81 -0.89
N GLY A 89 -12.22 -1.21 0.27
CA GLY A 89 -13.00 -1.24 1.50
C GLY A 89 -13.79 -2.53 1.72
N SER A 90 -13.81 -3.45 0.76
CA SER A 90 -14.48 -4.75 0.90
C SER A 90 -13.76 -5.73 1.81
N ASN A 91 -12.49 -5.47 2.13
CA ASN A 91 -11.60 -6.36 2.88
C ASN A 91 -11.40 -7.73 2.23
N ALA A 92 -11.59 -7.82 0.92
CA ALA A 92 -11.45 -9.04 0.17
C ALA A 92 -9.98 -9.30 -0.16
N SER A 93 -9.50 -10.49 0.14
CA SER A 93 -8.11 -10.89 -0.08
C SER A 93 -7.97 -12.40 -0.11
N ASP A 94 -6.95 -12.88 -0.83
CA ASP A 94 -6.44 -14.21 -0.60
C ASP A 94 -5.91 -14.31 0.84
N GLN A 95 -5.97 -15.49 1.43
CA GLN A 95 -5.53 -15.70 2.80
C GLN A 95 -4.62 -16.91 2.92
N LEU A 96 -3.66 -16.78 3.81
CA LEU A 96 -2.87 -17.88 4.33
C LEU A 96 -3.42 -18.26 5.70
N VAL A 97 -3.79 -19.51 5.90
CA VAL A 97 -4.31 -20.02 7.16
C VAL A 97 -3.26 -20.94 7.78
N ILE A 98 -2.83 -20.64 8.99
CA ILE A 98 -1.96 -21.49 9.79
C ILE A 98 -2.86 -22.21 10.79
N ASN A 99 -3.00 -23.53 10.63
CA ASN A 99 -3.95 -24.31 11.39
C ASN A 99 -3.23 -25.21 12.43
N GLY A 100 -3.24 -24.76 13.67
CA GLY A 100 -2.75 -25.53 14.81
C GLY A 100 -1.25 -25.56 15.01
N GLY A 101 -0.47 -25.17 14.04
CA GLY A 101 0.99 -25.17 14.09
C GLY A 101 1.58 -23.78 14.22
N GLN A 102 2.63 -23.51 13.45
CA GLN A 102 3.32 -22.21 13.53
C GLN A 102 3.89 -21.77 12.19
N ALA A 103 3.98 -20.46 12.03
CA ALA A 103 4.69 -19.83 10.95
C ALA A 103 6.01 -19.26 11.47
N THR A 104 7.11 -19.72 10.92
CA THR A 104 8.45 -19.37 11.33
C THR A 104 9.33 -18.97 10.15
N GLY A 105 10.50 -18.42 10.46
CA GLY A 105 11.45 -18.01 9.44
C GLY A 105 11.04 -16.70 8.79
N LYS A 106 11.26 -16.57 7.47
CA LYS A 106 10.94 -15.35 6.73
C LYS A 106 10.23 -15.68 5.43
N THR A 107 9.05 -15.12 5.25
CA THR A 107 8.27 -15.20 4.01
C THR A 107 7.93 -13.79 3.55
N TRP A 108 8.20 -13.51 2.29
CA TRP A 108 7.83 -12.25 1.66
C TRP A 108 6.42 -12.35 1.09
N LEU A 109 5.57 -11.39 1.40
CA LEU A 109 4.24 -11.29 0.85
C LEU A 109 4.23 -10.22 -0.24
N ALA A 110 3.84 -10.61 -1.44
CA ALA A 110 3.70 -9.72 -2.58
C ALA A 110 2.22 -9.61 -2.92
N PHE A 111 1.64 -8.42 -2.76
CA PHE A 111 0.23 -8.19 -3.01
C PHE A 111 0.00 -7.55 -4.37
N THR A 112 -1.01 -8.03 -5.08
CA THR A 112 -1.51 -7.41 -6.30
C THR A 112 -2.92 -6.89 -6.02
N ASN A 113 -3.13 -5.59 -6.20
CA ASN A 113 -4.45 -5.01 -6.11
C ASN A 113 -5.23 -5.35 -7.39
N VAL A 114 -6.26 -6.17 -7.25
CA VAL A 114 -7.13 -6.57 -8.37
C VAL A 114 -8.34 -5.64 -8.54
N GLY A 115 -8.45 -4.63 -7.69
CA GLY A 115 -9.43 -3.55 -7.84
C GLY A 115 -8.84 -2.37 -8.61
N ASN A 116 -9.57 -1.26 -8.61
CA ASN A 116 -9.10 -0.03 -9.26
C ASN A 116 -7.99 0.61 -8.42
N SER A 117 -6.78 0.66 -8.95
CA SER A 117 -5.61 1.21 -8.26
C SER A 117 -5.68 2.72 -7.97
N ASN A 118 -6.59 3.42 -8.65
CA ASN A 118 -6.77 4.86 -8.45
C ASN A 118 -7.77 5.18 -7.32
N LEU A 119 -8.45 4.17 -6.80
CA LEU A 119 -9.52 4.33 -5.83
C LEU A 119 -9.20 3.58 -4.52
N GLY A 120 -8.03 3.84 -3.94
CA GLY A 120 -7.71 3.30 -2.64
C GLY A 120 -8.70 3.80 -1.58
N VAL A 121 -9.09 2.92 -0.67
CA VAL A 121 -9.98 3.23 0.45
C VAL A 121 -9.27 2.89 1.75
N ALA A 122 -9.48 3.72 2.75
CA ALA A 122 -8.94 3.47 4.07
C ALA A 122 -9.48 2.15 4.63
N THR A 123 -8.62 1.38 5.28
CA THR A 123 -9.05 0.17 5.96
C THR A 123 -9.83 0.51 7.23
N SER A 124 -10.78 -0.34 7.59
CA SER A 124 -11.60 -0.19 8.78
C SER A 124 -11.30 -1.32 9.78
N GLY A 125 -11.57 -1.08 11.06
CA GLY A 125 -11.35 -2.06 12.11
C GLY A 125 -9.88 -2.48 12.19
N GLN A 126 -9.64 -3.78 12.20
CA GLN A 126 -8.29 -4.34 12.24
C GLN A 126 -7.56 -4.30 10.90
N GLY A 127 -8.26 -3.99 9.82
CA GLY A 127 -7.72 -3.99 8.47
C GLY A 127 -8.12 -5.21 7.66
N ILE A 128 -7.36 -5.51 6.61
CA ILE A 128 -7.59 -6.65 5.74
C ILE A 128 -6.78 -7.83 6.25
N ARG A 129 -7.43 -8.86 6.75
CA ARG A 129 -6.75 -10.05 7.24
C ARG A 129 -6.18 -10.85 6.07
N VAL A 130 -4.88 -11.12 6.12
CA VAL A 130 -4.15 -11.86 5.08
C VAL A 130 -3.51 -13.13 5.61
N VAL A 131 -3.22 -13.20 6.90
CA VAL A 131 -2.77 -14.41 7.59
C VAL A 131 -3.67 -14.65 8.78
N ASP A 132 -4.26 -15.83 8.82
CA ASP A 132 -5.20 -16.24 9.86
C ASP A 132 -4.60 -17.42 10.64
N ALA A 133 -4.33 -17.20 11.91
CA ALA A 133 -3.82 -18.23 12.81
C ALA A 133 -5.01 -18.86 13.53
N GLN A 134 -5.26 -20.14 13.27
CA GLN A 134 -6.40 -20.86 13.82
C GLN A 134 -5.96 -22.00 14.74
N ASN A 135 -6.85 -22.40 15.65
CA ASN A 135 -6.67 -23.56 16.53
C ASN A 135 -5.37 -23.50 17.35
N GLY A 136 -5.07 -22.33 17.90
CA GLY A 136 -3.89 -22.14 18.72
C GLY A 136 -2.59 -21.97 17.94
N ALA A 137 -2.67 -21.75 16.63
CA ALA A 137 -1.49 -21.50 15.83
C ALA A 137 -0.80 -20.20 16.24
N THR A 138 0.51 -20.16 16.05
CA THR A 138 1.34 -18.99 16.37
C THR A 138 2.11 -18.53 15.15
N THR A 139 2.46 -17.26 15.12
CA THR A 139 3.31 -16.68 14.09
C THR A 139 4.44 -15.88 14.74
N GLU A 140 5.66 -16.03 14.22
CA GLU A 140 6.77 -15.20 14.67
C GLU A 140 6.60 -13.76 14.20
N GLU A 141 7.11 -12.80 14.95
CA GLU A 141 7.03 -11.38 14.60
C GLU A 141 7.68 -11.05 13.25
N GLY A 142 8.72 -11.76 12.88
CA GLY A 142 9.43 -11.58 11.63
C GLY A 142 9.01 -12.54 10.52
N ALA A 143 7.96 -13.34 10.73
CA ALA A 143 7.58 -14.40 9.80
C ALA A 143 7.16 -13.86 8.43
N PHE A 144 6.54 -12.69 8.38
CA PHE A 144 6.04 -12.09 7.16
C PHE A 144 6.47 -10.64 7.01
N ALA A 145 6.72 -10.23 5.78
CA ALA A 145 6.98 -8.83 5.43
C ALA A 145 6.54 -8.57 3.99
N LEU A 146 6.21 -7.32 3.69
CA LEU A 146 5.91 -6.92 2.32
C LEU A 146 7.18 -6.99 1.46
N SER A 147 7.08 -7.62 0.29
CA SER A 147 8.19 -7.69 -0.65
C SER A 147 8.36 -6.38 -1.43
N ARG A 148 7.31 -5.58 -1.52
CA ARG A 148 7.29 -4.30 -2.22
C ARG A 148 6.21 -3.39 -1.62
N PRO A 149 6.35 -2.06 -1.78
CA PRO A 149 5.32 -1.13 -1.30
C PRO A 149 3.97 -1.41 -1.94
N LEU A 150 2.91 -1.29 -1.14
CA LEU A 150 1.54 -1.46 -1.60
C LEU A 150 0.80 -0.14 -1.45
N GLN A 151 0.31 0.37 -2.58
CA GLN A 151 -0.36 1.67 -2.64
C GLN A 151 -1.60 1.60 -3.52
N ALA A 152 -2.63 2.34 -3.13
CA ALA A 152 -3.80 2.59 -3.97
C ALA A 152 -4.39 3.96 -3.64
N GLY A 153 -4.63 4.79 -4.65
CA GLY A 153 -5.12 6.14 -4.46
C GLY A 153 -4.18 6.96 -3.56
N ALA A 154 -4.72 7.53 -2.50
CA ALA A 154 -3.97 8.37 -1.56
C ALA A 154 -3.44 7.59 -0.35
N PHE A 155 -3.49 6.26 -0.38
CA PHE A 155 -3.11 5.44 0.76
C PHE A 155 -1.93 4.54 0.47
N ASN A 156 -1.06 4.42 1.47
CA ASN A 156 -0.07 3.36 1.57
C ASN A 156 -0.65 2.30 2.50
N TYR A 157 -0.32 1.03 2.25
CA TYR A 157 -0.79 -0.07 3.08
C TYR A 157 0.42 -0.77 3.69
N THR A 158 0.34 -1.03 4.99
CA THR A 158 1.40 -1.70 5.74
C THR A 158 0.90 -3.03 6.26
N LEU A 159 1.83 -3.96 6.47
CA LEU A 159 1.54 -5.28 7.02
C LEU A 159 1.81 -5.26 8.53
N ASN A 160 0.82 -5.64 9.32
CA ASN A 160 0.88 -5.59 10.78
C ASN A 160 0.43 -6.89 11.39
N ARG A 161 1.17 -7.34 12.42
CA ARG A 161 0.83 -8.50 13.23
C ARG A 161 0.09 -8.04 14.48
N ASP A 162 -1.03 -8.68 14.77
CA ASP A 162 -1.81 -8.42 15.98
C ASP A 162 -1.58 -9.47 17.07
N SER A 163 -2.11 -9.19 18.26
CA SER A 163 -1.98 -10.08 19.42
C SER A 163 -2.68 -11.43 19.26
N ASP A 164 -3.58 -11.55 18.26
CA ASP A 164 -4.24 -12.79 17.90
C ASP A 164 -3.40 -13.68 16.97
N GLU A 165 -2.14 -13.32 16.73
CA GLU A 165 -1.23 -13.98 15.80
C GLU A 165 -1.59 -13.79 14.32
N ASP A 166 -2.66 -13.11 14.02
CA ASP A 166 -3.09 -12.79 12.67
C ASP A 166 -2.35 -11.61 12.10
N TRP A 167 -2.27 -11.54 10.78
CA TRP A 167 -1.62 -10.45 10.07
C TRP A 167 -2.62 -9.71 9.19
N TYR A 168 -2.54 -8.38 9.24
CA TYR A 168 -3.47 -7.47 8.57
C TYR A 168 -2.75 -6.44 7.72
N LEU A 169 -3.37 -6.09 6.60
CA LEU A 169 -3.00 -4.88 5.85
C LEU A 169 -3.80 -3.70 6.41
N ARG A 170 -3.08 -2.62 6.74
CA ARG A 170 -3.68 -1.37 7.25
C ARG A 170 -3.24 -0.20 6.41
N SER A 171 -4.19 0.68 6.12
CA SER A 171 -3.93 1.89 5.36
C SER A 171 -3.33 2.98 6.23
N GLU A 172 -2.41 3.72 5.64
CA GLU A 172 -1.86 4.95 6.19
C GLU A 172 -2.01 6.05 5.15
N ASN A 173 -2.27 7.28 5.59
CA ASN A 173 -2.28 8.40 4.67
C ASN A 173 -0.88 8.58 4.09
N ALA A 174 -0.80 8.56 2.79
CA ALA A 174 0.43 8.94 2.11
C ALA A 174 0.60 10.45 2.29
N TYR A 175 1.38 10.87 3.26
CA TYR A 175 1.76 12.26 3.40
C TYR A 175 2.52 12.68 2.16
N ARG A 176 1.91 13.57 1.39
CA ARG A 176 2.64 14.21 0.31
C ARG A 176 3.70 15.11 0.94
N ALA A 177 4.92 14.88 0.57
CA ALA A 177 6.05 15.69 1.01
C ALA A 177 5.93 17.18 0.61
N GLU A 178 4.94 17.50 -0.20
CA GLU A 178 4.67 18.85 -0.67
C GLU A 178 4.06 19.78 0.39
N VAL A 179 3.38 19.22 1.40
CA VAL A 179 2.72 20.03 2.42
C VAL A 179 3.71 20.91 3.19
N PRO A 180 4.88 20.43 3.62
CA PRO A 180 5.85 21.29 4.27
C PRO A 180 6.39 22.37 3.36
N LEU A 181 6.49 22.10 2.05
CA LEU A 181 7.00 23.07 1.08
C LEU A 181 6.06 24.27 0.95
N TYR A 182 4.76 24.04 0.86
CA TYR A 182 3.79 25.12 0.79
C TYR A 182 3.78 25.98 2.04
N ALA A 183 3.91 25.37 3.20
CA ALA A 183 3.97 26.10 4.46
C ALA A 183 5.21 27.01 4.52
N SER A 184 6.35 26.54 4.04
CA SER A 184 7.57 27.35 4.03
C SER A 184 7.49 28.50 3.02
N MET A 185 6.83 28.28 1.88
CA MET A 185 6.63 29.35 0.89
C MET A 185 5.76 30.48 1.43
N LEU A 186 4.70 30.15 2.14
CA LEU A 186 3.84 31.16 2.76
C LEU A 186 4.59 31.98 3.81
N THR A 187 5.41 31.34 4.61
CA THR A 187 6.22 32.03 5.62
C THR A 187 7.20 33.02 4.99
N GLN A 188 7.84 32.61 3.90
CA GLN A 188 8.77 33.49 3.20
C GLN A 188 8.08 34.70 2.59
N ALA A 189 6.88 34.51 2.04
CA ALA A 189 6.11 35.60 1.47
C ALA A 189 5.70 36.62 2.53
N MET A 190 5.29 36.17 3.71
CA MET A 190 4.94 37.04 4.81
C MET A 190 6.15 37.86 5.32
N ASP A 191 7.29 37.24 5.42
CA ASP A 191 8.50 37.92 5.85
C ASP A 191 8.93 38.99 4.85
N TYR A 192 8.77 38.75 3.58
CA TYR A 192 9.11 39.73 2.54
C TYR A 192 8.21 40.95 2.63
N ASP A 193 6.93 40.80 2.83
CA ASP A 193 5.99 41.89 2.99
C ASP A 193 6.32 42.74 4.23
N ARG A 194 6.74 42.11 5.30
CA ARG A 194 7.12 42.80 6.52
C ARG A 194 8.36 43.71 6.31
N ILE A 195 9.32 43.20 5.56
CA ILE A 195 10.54 43.97 5.25
C ILE A 195 10.18 45.20 4.43
N LEU A 196 9.34 45.06 3.42
CA LEU A 196 8.93 46.17 2.57
C LEU A 196 8.14 47.24 3.36
N ALA A 197 7.26 46.82 4.24
CA ALA A 197 6.50 47.74 5.07
C ALA A 197 7.39 48.51 6.03
N GLY A 198 8.38 47.85 6.61
CA GLY A 198 9.35 48.48 7.48
C GLY A 198 10.20 49.53 6.74
N SER A 199 10.61 49.22 5.54
CA SER A 199 11.40 50.16 4.73
C SER A 199 10.61 51.41 4.40
N ARG A 200 9.35 51.29 4.06
CA ARG A 200 8.51 52.42 3.73
C ARG A 200 8.32 53.35 4.91
N SER A 201 8.06 52.81 6.07
CA SER A 201 7.85 53.65 7.23
C SER A 201 9.12 54.36 7.65
N HIS A 202 10.29 53.76 7.46
CA HIS A 202 11.53 54.43 7.75
C HIS A 202 11.81 55.59 6.81
N GLN A 203 11.55 55.43 5.52
CA GLN A 203 11.72 56.52 4.56
C GLN A 203 10.80 57.70 4.86
N THR A 204 9.57 57.42 5.22
CA THR A 204 8.64 58.48 5.51
C THR A 204 9.09 59.32 6.71
N GLY A 205 9.66 58.69 7.70
CA GLY A 205 10.10 59.40 8.88
C GLY A 205 11.31 60.31 8.63
N VAL A 206 12.17 59.94 7.71
CA VAL A 206 13.40 60.70 7.44
C VAL A 206 13.11 61.91 6.57
N ASN A 207 12.21 61.77 5.59
CA ASN A 207 12.02 62.83 4.63
C ASN A 207 10.64 63.42 4.68
N GLY A 208 10.16 63.66 5.80
CA GLY A 208 8.86 64.27 5.96
C GLY A 208 8.67 65.56 5.25
N GLU A 209 9.75 66.32 5.02
CA GLU A 209 9.65 67.52 4.30
C GLU A 209 9.69 67.39 2.84
N ASN A 210 10.35 66.56 2.45
CA ASN A 210 10.46 66.43 1.09
C ASN A 210 9.54 65.62 0.42
N ASN A 211 9.40 65.69 0.21
CA ASN A 211 8.87 64.92 -0.35
C ASN A 211 8.23 64.64 -1.21
N SER A 212 8.17 64.93 -1.11
CA SER A 212 7.47 64.73 -1.62
C SER A 212 7.55 64.42 -2.78
N VAL A 213 8.16 64.46 -2.91
CA VAL A 213 8.36 64.23 -3.81
C VAL A 213 7.74 63.58 -4.61
N ARG A 214 7.44 64.06 -4.44
CA ARG A 214 6.75 63.70 -4.88
C ARG A 214 6.47 63.03 -5.77
N LEU A 215 6.80 62.94 -5.75
CA LEU A 215 6.49 62.32 -6.37
C LEU A 215 6.06 62.08 -7.09
N SER A 216 5.97 62.23 -6.80
CA SER A 216 5.50 61.88 -7.19
C SER A 216 5.04 61.84 -7.94
N ILE A 217 4.99 62.05 -7.88
CA ILE A 217 4.50 61.69 -8.31
C ILE A 217 4.24 61.64 -9.18
N GLN A 218 4.38 61.75 -9.14
CA GLN A 218 4.15 61.53 -9.69
C GLN A 218 3.85 61.18 -10.47
N GLY A 219 3.88 61.02 -10.46
CA GLY A 219 3.62 60.39 -10.87
C GLY A 219 3.17 60.42 -11.58
N GLY A 220 3.08 60.40 -11.49
CA GLY A 220 2.70 60.16 -11.99
C GLY A 220 1.99 60.51 -12.65
N HIS A 221 1.70 60.90 -12.57
CA HIS A 221 0.88 61.39 -13.05
C HIS A 221 1.00 61.65 -14.32
N LEU A 222 1.77 61.51 -14.49
CA LEU A 222 1.91 61.64 -15.53
C LEU A 222 1.21 61.20 -16.52
N GLY A 223 0.72 61.11 -16.09
CA GLY A 223 0.11 60.69 -16.66
C GLY A 223 -0.58 60.79 -17.40
N HIS A 224 -0.68 61.23 -17.61
CA HIS A 224 -1.31 61.13 -18.24
C HIS A 224 -1.71 61.68 -19.16
N ASP A 225 -1.63 61.95 -19.32
CA ASP A 225 -2.21 62.35 -19.97
C ASP A 225 -2.35 62.47 -21.05
N ASN A 226 -2.58 62.19 -21.40
CA ASN A 226 -3.13 62.25 -22.43
C ASN A 226 -3.15 61.47 -23.31
#